data_4f7c19b8ec663c862499be413bcead61
#
_entry.id   4f7c19b8ec663c862499be413bcead61
#
_cell.length_a   1.000
_cell.length_b   1.000
_cell.length_c   1.000
_cell.angle_alpha   90.00
_cell.angle_beta   90.00
_cell.angle_gamma   90.00
#
_symmetry.space_group_name_H-M   'P 1'
#
loop_
_entity.id
_entity.type
_entity.pdbx_description
1 polymer ?
#
loop_
_entity_poly.entity_id
_entity_poly.type
_entity_poly.pdbx_seq_one_letter_code
_entity_poly.pdbx_strand_id
1 'polypeptide(L)'
;MKLVNSLAEVTSAVKQCITNEMVENGLLNDVETFIPSYRLDEPMELPGIWLFEHPTIESDKKGSLSNLIYLKTPFEFVCIVYDEDLEQSEILGKNLAARVGHTILKNKNLITDDGRRIFNNVKFRTLYPAGEVQIDGKTNKTPATSIVLEIEYFVDWLKCNKI
;
A
#
# COMPACT_ATOMS: atom_id res chain seq x y z
N MET A 1 -17.71 -8.26 17.56
CA MET A 1 -16.85 -7.65 16.53
C MET A 1 -17.52 -7.77 15.17
N LYS A 2 -17.77 -6.64 14.53
CA LYS A 2 -18.29 -6.66 13.15
C LYS A 2 -17.12 -6.94 12.20
N LEU A 3 -17.21 -8.03 11.42
CA LEU A 3 -16.12 -8.48 10.54
C LEU A 3 -16.28 -8.03 9.08
N VAL A 4 -17.15 -7.05 8.82
CA VAL A 4 -17.63 -6.82 7.46
C VAL A 4 -17.20 -5.46 6.95
N ASN A 5 -16.48 -5.47 5.84
CA ASN A 5 -16.01 -4.30 5.14
C ASN A 5 -16.52 -4.31 3.69
N SER A 6 -16.53 -3.14 3.06
CA SER A 6 -16.58 -3.04 1.61
C SER A 6 -15.16 -3.04 1.04
N LEU A 7 -15.03 -3.37 -0.23
CA LEU A 7 -13.73 -3.26 -0.96
C LEU A 7 -13.16 -1.84 -0.86
N ALA A 8 -14.02 -0.82 -0.98
CA ALA A 8 -13.62 0.57 -0.90
C ALA A 8 -13.08 0.96 0.49
N GLU A 9 -13.64 0.41 1.56
CA GLU A 9 -13.13 0.66 2.93
C GLU A 9 -11.73 0.11 3.13
N VAL A 10 -11.43 -1.07 2.57
CA VAL A 10 -10.09 -1.67 2.65
C VAL A 10 -9.06 -0.81 1.91
N THR A 11 -9.37 -0.41 0.68
CA THR A 11 -8.50 0.48 -0.10
C THR A 11 -8.29 1.82 0.59
N SER A 12 -9.35 2.43 1.12
CA SER A 12 -9.25 3.68 1.89
C SER A 12 -8.38 3.51 3.13
N ALA A 13 -8.50 2.40 3.83
CA ALA A 13 -7.70 2.12 5.03
C ALA A 13 -6.21 1.97 4.70
N VAL A 14 -5.86 1.33 3.58
CA VAL A 14 -4.47 1.24 3.11
C VAL A 14 -3.89 2.63 2.83
N LYS A 15 -4.62 3.46 2.10
CA LYS A 15 -4.22 4.85 1.82
C LYS A 15 -4.02 5.64 3.12
N GLN A 16 -4.94 5.47 4.06
CA GLN A 16 -4.89 6.15 5.35
C GLN A 16 -3.69 5.73 6.19
N CYS A 17 -3.30 4.46 6.17
CA CYS A 17 -2.09 3.99 6.84
C CYS A 17 -0.84 4.73 6.36
N ILE A 18 -0.74 4.98 5.05
CA ILE A 18 0.39 5.72 4.48
C ILE A 18 0.32 7.20 4.88
N THR A 19 -0.80 7.87 4.64
CA THR A 19 -0.93 9.31 4.90
C THR A 19 -0.79 9.66 6.38
N ASN A 20 -1.21 8.79 7.28
CA ASN A 20 -1.03 8.98 8.72
C ASN A 20 0.43 9.02 9.16
N GLU A 21 1.33 8.38 8.41
CA GLU A 21 2.77 8.35 8.70
C GLU A 21 3.56 9.43 7.94
N MET A 22 2.92 10.15 7.03
CA MET A 22 3.53 11.28 6.30
C MET A 22 3.49 12.61 7.07
N VAL A 23 3.20 12.55 8.35
CA VAL A 23 3.16 13.69 9.26
C VAL A 23 4.48 13.83 10.03
N GLU A 24 4.67 14.98 10.70
CA GLU A 24 5.81 15.19 11.59
C GLU A 24 5.92 14.04 12.62
N ASN A 25 7.11 13.49 12.78
CA ASN A 25 7.43 12.31 13.61
C ASN A 25 6.86 10.98 13.11
N GLY A 26 6.24 10.94 11.94
CA GLY A 26 5.81 9.70 11.29
C GLY A 26 6.95 8.95 10.63
N LEU A 27 6.73 7.67 10.34
CA LEU A 27 7.72 6.80 9.64
C LEU A 27 8.02 7.25 8.21
N LEU A 28 7.11 8.01 7.60
CA LEU A 28 7.17 8.50 6.22
C LEU A 28 7.16 10.03 6.16
N ASN A 29 7.73 10.67 7.19
CA ASN A 29 7.73 12.14 7.32
C ASN A 29 8.52 12.87 6.23
N ASP A 30 9.43 12.19 5.56
CA ASP A 30 10.25 12.71 4.47
C ASP A 30 9.64 12.51 3.08
N VAL A 31 8.51 11.79 2.99
CA VAL A 31 7.82 11.54 1.71
C VAL A 31 7.08 12.80 1.27
N GLU A 32 7.42 13.30 0.09
CA GLU A 32 6.84 14.51 -0.48
C GLU A 32 5.56 14.23 -1.27
N THR A 33 5.50 13.09 -1.97
CA THR A 33 4.36 12.75 -2.82
C THR A 33 3.90 11.31 -2.59
N PHE A 34 2.59 11.16 -2.39
CA PHE A 34 1.92 9.88 -2.41
C PHE A 34 0.80 9.89 -3.46
N ILE A 35 0.94 9.05 -4.48
CA ILE A 35 -0.04 8.92 -5.56
C ILE A 35 -0.79 7.60 -5.39
N PRO A 36 -2.04 7.64 -4.90
CA PRO A 36 -2.79 6.44 -4.53
C PRO A 36 -3.59 5.81 -5.68
N SER A 37 -3.18 6.06 -6.93
CA SER A 37 -3.88 5.56 -8.13
C SER A 37 -2.96 5.52 -9.35
N TYR A 38 -3.45 4.92 -10.44
CA TYR A 38 -2.72 4.82 -11.72
C TYR A 38 -2.53 6.14 -12.47
N ARG A 39 -2.44 7.26 -11.77
CA ARG A 39 -2.21 8.57 -12.37
C ARG A 39 -0.72 8.78 -12.62
N LEU A 40 -0.23 8.19 -13.70
CA LEU A 40 1.17 8.29 -14.11
C LEU A 40 1.55 9.66 -14.66
N ASP A 41 0.58 10.51 -14.93
CA ASP A 41 0.71 11.87 -15.44
C ASP A 41 0.80 12.94 -14.34
N GLU A 42 0.56 12.57 -13.08
CA GLU A 42 0.74 13.50 -11.97
C GLU A 42 2.23 13.73 -11.70
N PRO A 43 2.66 14.99 -11.54
CA PRO A 43 4.04 15.31 -11.17
C PRO A 43 4.36 14.72 -9.79
N MET A 44 5.54 14.12 -9.66
CA MET A 44 6.02 13.53 -8.41
C MET A 44 7.22 14.30 -7.89
N GLU A 45 7.07 14.86 -6.69
CA GLU A 45 8.20 15.33 -5.89
C GLU A 45 8.76 14.17 -5.07
N LEU A 46 10.07 14.10 -4.96
CA LEU A 46 10.75 12.97 -4.31
C LEU A 46 11.27 13.33 -2.91
N PRO A 47 11.25 12.40 -1.96
CA PRO A 47 10.86 10.98 -2.07
C PRO A 47 9.37 10.79 -2.35
N GLY A 48 9.05 9.81 -3.21
CA GLY A 48 7.68 9.56 -3.64
C GLY A 48 7.27 8.09 -3.57
N ILE A 49 5.97 7.88 -3.44
CA ILE A 49 5.34 6.55 -3.40
C ILE A 49 4.17 6.52 -4.37
N TRP A 50 4.14 5.52 -5.27
CA TRP A 50 2.97 5.15 -6.04
C TRP A 50 2.33 3.91 -5.45
N LEU A 51 1.01 3.90 -5.33
CA LEU A 51 0.23 2.74 -4.92
C LEU A 51 -0.50 2.14 -6.11
N PHE A 52 -0.28 0.85 -6.34
CA PHE A 52 -1.02 0.05 -7.32
C PHE A 52 -1.78 -1.06 -6.61
N GLU A 53 -3.08 -1.10 -6.82
CA GLU A 53 -3.95 -2.16 -6.33
C GLU A 53 -4.04 -3.25 -7.38
N HIS A 54 -3.57 -4.46 -7.05
CA HIS A 54 -3.66 -5.62 -7.91
C HIS A 54 -5.04 -6.30 -7.81
N PRO A 55 -5.39 -7.19 -8.75
CA PRO A 55 -6.68 -7.87 -8.69
C PRO A 55 -6.92 -8.60 -7.38
N THR A 56 -8.11 -8.42 -6.84
CA THR A 56 -8.59 -9.13 -5.65
C THR A 56 -9.02 -10.54 -6.02
N ILE A 57 -8.60 -11.51 -5.23
CA ILE A 57 -8.96 -12.91 -5.40
C ILE A 57 -9.49 -13.50 -4.10
N GLU A 58 -10.22 -14.62 -4.20
CA GLU A 58 -10.66 -15.35 -3.02
C GLU A 58 -9.47 -15.96 -2.30
N SER A 59 -9.45 -15.85 -0.97
CA SER A 59 -8.43 -16.50 -0.16
C SER A 59 -8.71 -17.97 0.03
N ASP A 60 -7.67 -18.82 0.02
CA ASP A 60 -7.77 -20.26 0.23
C ASP A 60 -8.20 -20.63 1.67
N LYS A 61 -8.19 -19.69 2.60
CA LYS A 61 -8.66 -19.89 3.96
C LYS A 61 -10.19 -19.95 3.96
N LYS A 62 -10.73 -21.14 4.08
CA LYS A 62 -12.17 -21.36 4.21
C LYS A 62 -12.67 -20.94 5.59
N GLY A 63 -13.52 -19.96 5.63
CA GLY A 63 -14.23 -19.50 6.82
C GLY A 63 -15.49 -18.80 6.39
N SER A 64 -16.37 -19.51 5.66
CA SER A 64 -17.59 -18.92 5.13
C SER A 64 -18.78 -19.15 6.05
N LEU A 65 -19.22 -18.07 6.65
CA LEU A 65 -20.65 -17.88 6.91
C LEU A 65 -21.29 -17.47 5.57
N SER A 66 -22.50 -17.89 5.27
CA SER A 66 -23.16 -17.87 3.96
C SER A 66 -23.12 -16.58 3.14
N ASN A 67 -22.75 -15.45 3.73
CA ASN A 67 -22.70 -14.13 3.09
C ASN A 67 -21.31 -13.48 3.13
N LEU A 68 -20.36 -14.09 3.83
CA LEU A 68 -19.03 -13.56 4.00
C LEU A 68 -18.06 -14.29 3.09
N ILE A 69 -17.32 -13.53 2.31
CA ILE A 69 -16.23 -14.03 1.48
C ILE A 69 -14.92 -13.51 2.04
N TYR A 70 -13.97 -14.42 2.17
CA TYR A 70 -12.62 -14.09 2.57
C TYR A 70 -11.79 -13.80 1.32
N LEU A 71 -11.36 -12.57 1.20
CA LEU A 71 -10.65 -12.06 0.02
C LEU A 71 -9.21 -11.68 0.37
N LYS A 72 -8.38 -11.63 -0.64
CA LYS A 72 -7.03 -11.09 -0.57
C LYS A 72 -6.75 -10.17 -1.74
N THR A 73 -6.15 -9.03 -1.44
CA THR A 73 -5.73 -8.04 -2.42
C THR A 73 -4.25 -7.73 -2.23
N PRO A 74 -3.40 -7.96 -3.23
CA PRO A 74 -2.04 -7.47 -3.22
C PRO A 74 -2.02 -5.96 -3.50
N PHE A 75 -1.32 -5.22 -2.66
CA PHE A 75 -1.02 -3.81 -2.85
C PHE A 75 0.47 -3.65 -3.11
N GLU A 76 0.80 -2.99 -4.19
CA GLU A 76 2.17 -2.70 -4.59
C GLU A 76 2.47 -1.22 -4.37
N PHE A 77 3.56 -0.97 -3.66
CA PHE A 77 4.06 0.38 -3.42
C PHE A 77 5.39 0.54 -4.15
N VAL A 78 5.41 1.44 -5.12
CA VAL A 78 6.62 1.79 -5.85
C VAL A 78 7.26 3.01 -5.20
N CYS A 79 8.44 2.81 -4.64
CA CYS A 79 9.16 3.81 -3.85
C CYS A 79 10.34 4.36 -4.64
N ILE A 80 10.45 5.69 -4.70
CA ILE A 80 11.47 6.39 -5.45
C ILE A 80 12.11 7.45 -4.57
N VAL A 81 13.44 7.40 -4.46
CA VAL A 81 14.24 8.41 -3.81
C VAL A 81 15.35 8.83 -4.77
N TYR A 82 15.50 10.12 -4.98
CA TYR A 82 16.56 10.64 -5.85
C TYR A 82 17.81 10.99 -5.04
N ASP A 83 18.94 10.54 -5.55
CA ASP A 83 20.26 11.01 -5.17
C ASP A 83 21.11 11.14 -6.45
N GLU A 84 22.09 12.01 -6.49
CA GLU A 84 23.00 12.14 -7.64
C GLU A 84 23.81 10.86 -7.86
N ASP A 85 24.10 10.13 -6.81
CA ASP A 85 24.66 8.79 -6.84
C ASP A 85 23.54 7.77 -7.01
N LEU A 86 23.52 7.05 -8.14
CA LEU A 86 22.49 6.05 -8.45
C LEU A 86 22.47 4.89 -7.47
N GLU A 87 23.64 4.46 -6.98
CA GLU A 87 23.72 3.42 -5.95
C GLU A 87 23.08 3.89 -4.65
N GLN A 88 23.31 5.12 -4.26
CA GLN A 88 22.68 5.73 -3.08
C GLN A 88 21.17 5.87 -3.27
N SER A 89 20.70 6.27 -4.46
CA SER A 89 19.27 6.29 -4.79
C SER A 89 18.62 4.91 -4.61
N GLU A 90 19.28 3.86 -5.05
CA GLU A 90 18.80 2.49 -4.89
C GLU A 90 18.70 2.09 -3.42
N ILE A 91 19.70 2.38 -2.63
CA ILE A 91 19.73 2.08 -1.18
C ILE A 91 18.60 2.83 -0.47
N LEU A 92 18.46 4.12 -0.74
CA LEU A 92 17.40 4.94 -0.13
C LEU A 92 16.00 4.50 -0.56
N GLY A 93 15.83 4.08 -1.81
CA GLY A 93 14.57 3.52 -2.31
C GLY A 93 14.20 2.22 -1.61
N LYS A 94 15.15 1.33 -1.38
CA LYS A 94 14.95 0.09 -0.59
C LYS A 94 14.58 0.41 0.86
N ASN A 95 15.25 1.38 1.46
CA ASN A 95 14.94 1.81 2.84
C ASN A 95 13.53 2.40 2.94
N LEU A 96 13.12 3.20 1.96
CA LEU A 96 11.76 3.72 1.89
C LEU A 96 10.73 2.58 1.75
N ALA A 97 10.98 1.62 0.87
CA ALA A 97 10.12 0.45 0.70
C ALA A 97 9.99 -0.35 2.01
N ALA A 98 11.08 -0.54 2.75
CA ALA A 98 11.06 -1.20 4.05
C ALA A 98 10.20 -0.43 5.07
N ARG A 99 10.30 0.90 5.10
CA ARG A 99 9.47 1.75 5.99
C ARG A 99 7.98 1.67 5.61
N VAL A 100 7.66 1.65 4.33
CA VAL A 100 6.28 1.43 3.84
C VAL A 100 5.77 0.07 4.30
N GLY A 101 6.56 -0.98 4.12
CA GLY A 101 6.23 -2.33 4.60
C GLY A 101 5.94 -2.36 6.11
N HIS A 102 6.79 -1.73 6.90
CA HIS A 102 6.59 -1.63 8.35
C HIS A 102 5.31 -0.86 8.70
N THR A 103 5.02 0.23 7.99
CA THR A 103 3.81 1.04 8.18
C THR A 103 2.54 0.21 7.99
N ILE A 104 2.49 -0.63 6.97
CA ILE A 104 1.32 -1.48 6.71
C ILE A 104 1.28 -2.67 7.69
N LEU A 105 2.42 -3.34 7.93
CA LEU A 105 2.48 -4.53 8.79
C LEU A 105 2.14 -4.22 10.25
N LYS A 106 2.50 -3.06 10.77
CA LYS A 106 2.09 -2.67 12.14
C LYS A 106 0.57 -2.53 12.30
N ASN A 107 -0.16 -2.33 11.20
CA ASN A 107 -1.61 -2.22 11.16
C ASN A 107 -2.31 -3.54 10.77
N LYS A 108 -1.62 -4.67 10.85
CA LYS A 108 -2.15 -5.99 10.42
C LYS A 108 -3.47 -6.41 11.05
N ASN A 109 -3.84 -5.81 12.17
CA ASN A 109 -5.09 -6.05 12.88
C ASN A 109 -5.90 -4.76 13.00
N LEU A 110 -5.90 -3.92 11.97
CA LEU A 110 -6.56 -2.64 11.99
C LEU A 110 -8.04 -2.78 12.34
N ILE A 111 -8.43 -2.09 13.40
CA ILE A 111 -9.80 -2.04 13.92
C ILE A 111 -10.26 -0.58 13.88
N THR A 112 -11.47 -0.34 13.39
CA THR A 112 -12.10 0.97 13.38
C THR A 112 -12.66 1.32 14.77
N ASP A 113 -12.99 2.60 14.98
CA ASP A 113 -13.56 3.10 16.24
C ASP A 113 -14.89 2.42 16.60
N ASP A 114 -15.65 1.94 15.58
CA ASP A 114 -16.89 1.17 15.79
C ASP A 114 -16.66 -0.34 16.02
N GLY A 115 -15.39 -0.75 16.20
CA GLY A 115 -14.99 -2.12 16.51
C GLY A 115 -14.97 -3.09 15.32
N ARG A 116 -15.05 -2.59 14.09
CA ARG A 116 -14.89 -3.43 12.90
C ARG A 116 -13.43 -3.69 12.62
N ARG A 117 -13.09 -4.94 12.34
CA ARG A 117 -11.77 -5.29 11.83
C ARG A 117 -11.73 -5.10 10.32
N ILE A 118 -10.87 -4.20 9.86
CA ILE A 118 -10.67 -3.94 8.42
C ILE A 118 -9.67 -4.92 7.83
N PHE A 119 -8.50 -5.09 8.46
CA PHE A 119 -7.51 -6.08 8.04
C PHE A 119 -7.59 -7.31 8.94
N ASN A 120 -7.73 -8.47 8.34
CA ASN A 120 -7.65 -9.75 9.06
C ASN A 120 -6.23 -10.28 9.10
N ASN A 121 -5.47 -10.03 8.05
CA ASN A 121 -4.07 -10.41 7.97
C ASN A 121 -3.37 -9.54 6.93
N VAL A 122 -2.09 -9.30 7.14
CA VAL A 122 -1.20 -8.65 6.19
C VAL A 122 0.03 -9.52 6.03
N LYS A 123 0.37 -9.87 4.78
CA LYS A 123 1.53 -10.68 4.45
C LYS A 123 2.46 -9.92 3.54
N PHE A 124 3.73 -9.92 3.89
CA PHE A 124 4.79 -9.55 2.96
C PHE A 124 4.87 -10.58 1.82
N ARG A 125 4.89 -10.12 0.59
CA ARG A 125 5.04 -10.98 -0.59
C ARG A 125 6.41 -10.88 -1.21
N THR A 126 6.81 -9.70 -1.60
CA THR A 126 8.10 -9.48 -2.24
C THR A 126 8.54 -8.02 -2.15
N LEU A 127 9.85 -7.83 -2.24
CA LEU A 127 10.50 -6.55 -2.46
C LEU A 127 11.47 -6.73 -3.61
N TYR A 128 11.39 -5.90 -4.64
CA TYR A 128 12.19 -6.06 -5.85
C TYR A 128 12.50 -4.74 -6.52
N PRO A 129 13.60 -4.67 -7.30
CA PRO A 129 13.85 -3.53 -8.17
C PRO A 129 12.75 -3.42 -9.23
N ALA A 130 12.08 -2.27 -9.31
CA ALA A 130 10.95 -2.03 -10.20
C ALA A 130 11.36 -1.33 -11.51
N GLY A 131 12.65 -1.32 -11.82
CA GLY A 131 13.19 -0.61 -12.97
C GLY A 131 13.62 0.81 -12.64
N GLU A 132 13.70 1.65 -13.66
CA GLU A 132 14.15 3.03 -13.56
C GLU A 132 13.07 3.98 -14.09
N VAL A 133 12.93 5.11 -13.43
CA VAL A 133 11.94 6.14 -13.78
C VAL A 133 12.65 7.43 -14.17
N GLN A 134 12.22 8.03 -15.28
CA GLN A 134 12.66 9.35 -15.68
C GLN A 134 11.92 10.41 -14.86
N ILE A 135 12.68 11.20 -14.10
CA ILE A 135 12.12 12.30 -13.31
C ILE A 135 12.40 13.61 -14.05
N ASP A 136 11.40 14.46 -14.14
CA ASP A 136 11.50 15.77 -14.79
C ASP A 136 12.59 16.62 -14.14
N GLY A 137 13.43 17.22 -14.99
CA GLY A 137 14.56 18.05 -14.56
C GLY A 137 15.80 17.28 -14.10
N LYS A 138 15.78 15.93 -14.18
CA LYS A 138 16.93 15.07 -13.88
C LYS A 138 17.51 14.48 -15.15
N THR A 139 18.85 14.42 -15.24
CA THR A 139 19.56 13.88 -16.40
C THR A 139 19.55 12.35 -16.44
N ASN A 140 19.58 11.72 -15.29
CA ASN A 140 19.61 10.25 -15.15
C ASN A 140 18.25 9.70 -14.72
N LYS A 141 17.94 8.49 -15.21
CA LYS A 141 16.82 7.72 -14.69
C LYS A 141 17.10 7.32 -13.24
N THR A 142 16.06 7.37 -12.42
CA THR A 142 16.14 7.06 -10.99
C THR A 142 15.64 5.67 -10.72
N PRO A 143 16.38 4.82 -9.99
CA PRO A 143 15.93 3.49 -9.62
C PRO A 143 14.67 3.54 -8.76
N ALA A 144 13.73 2.65 -9.02
CA ALA A 144 12.53 2.46 -8.24
C ALA A 144 12.56 1.08 -7.54
N THR A 145 12.02 1.02 -6.34
CA THR A 145 11.87 -0.22 -5.58
C THR A 145 10.41 -0.48 -5.29
N SER A 146 9.94 -1.67 -5.63
CA SER A 146 8.58 -2.11 -5.29
C SER A 146 8.57 -3.01 -4.07
N ILE A 147 7.58 -2.80 -3.22
CA ILE A 147 7.18 -3.74 -2.17
C ILE A 147 5.73 -4.15 -2.37
N VAL A 148 5.45 -5.43 -2.31
CA VAL A 148 4.10 -5.99 -2.42
C VAL A 148 3.69 -6.59 -1.09
N LEU A 149 2.55 -6.11 -0.60
CA LEU A 149 1.91 -6.58 0.63
C LEU A 149 0.51 -7.09 0.28
N GLU A 150 0.19 -8.27 0.74
CA GLU A 150 -1.13 -8.87 0.52
C GLU A 150 -1.98 -8.70 1.75
N ILE A 151 -3.14 -8.09 1.58
CA ILE A 151 -4.10 -7.85 2.67
C ILE A 151 -5.27 -8.79 2.51
N GLU A 152 -5.55 -9.54 3.58
CA GLU A 152 -6.68 -10.46 3.68
C GLU A 152 -7.78 -9.84 4.54
N TYR A 153 -9.03 -9.98 4.08
CA TYR A 153 -10.19 -9.38 4.74
C TYR A 153 -11.50 -10.06 4.36
N PHE A 154 -12.52 -9.87 5.20
CA PHE A 154 -13.86 -10.34 4.91
C PHE A 154 -14.73 -9.28 4.27
N VAL A 155 -15.54 -9.67 3.30
CA VAL A 155 -16.54 -8.83 2.64
C VAL A 155 -17.89 -9.51 2.70
N ASP A 156 -18.93 -8.73 3.03
CA ASP A 156 -20.30 -9.15 2.95
C ASP A 156 -20.88 -8.74 1.60
N TRP A 157 -21.07 -9.71 0.70
CA TRP A 157 -21.61 -9.46 -0.62
C TRP A 157 -22.98 -8.79 -0.63
N LEU A 158 -23.81 -9.07 0.39
CA LEU A 158 -25.14 -8.46 0.47
C LEU A 158 -25.09 -6.97 0.78
N LYS A 159 -24.01 -6.51 1.43
CA LYS A 159 -23.80 -5.08 1.72
C LYS A 159 -23.11 -4.34 0.57
N CYS A 160 -22.29 -5.03 -0.21
CA CYS A 160 -21.63 -4.42 -1.37
C CYS A 160 -22.61 -4.03 -2.49
N ASN A 161 -23.79 -4.62 -2.52
CA ASN A 161 -24.83 -4.33 -3.52
C ASN A 161 -25.78 -3.20 -3.12
N LYS A 162 -25.59 -2.59 -1.97
CA LYS A 162 -26.37 -1.43 -1.52
C LYS A 162 -25.55 -0.15 -1.72
N ILE A 163 -25.38 0.17 -2.96
CA ILE A 163 -24.92 1.50 -3.36
C ILE A 163 -26.13 2.36 -3.73
#